data_14f8f407912bf17621cf48ab79c3f7fc
#
_entry.id   14f8f407912bf17621cf48ab79c3f7fc
#
_cell.length_a   1.000
_cell.length_b   1.000
_cell.length_c   1.000
_cell.angle_alpha   90.00
_cell.angle_beta   90.00
_cell.angle_gamma   90.00
#
_symmetry.space_group_name_H-M   'P 1'
#
loop_
_entity.id
_entity.type
_entity.pdbx_description
1 polymer ?
#
loop_
_entity_poly.entity_id
_entity_poly.type
_entity_poly.pdbx_seq_one_letter_code
_entity_poly.pdbx_strand_id
1 'polypeptide(L)'
;MRQIKLLVWLLVGGVVSAREQHTFLRNFLEAVHKERSISTILLMQRKDNKNDFLHGLYPTSWPLICMDETKRIELVNHFNKDFLALVYMESDEDALLLSALADDLNHIRETRILIWLQMSPSEAFLKNIVFEASKYKFLNLALIERTLTTRRLYPFPQPMVQVIDKPFEEKKIYPALWRNFMGKNAFTVPDMVPPRNFDCFDPKTGFRRPAGSLYNSFKEFTQRYNITMLLKWPIDTYNTQEEIIARTVRGEIDLALTGQLISFRHPNGSRTQPLLGVTALSITVPCGPELPMFDRFFLVFGLATPITIGGYYVLLSIMEVILGTLSDRVKGHPRREKFLNMVLNLRVFSCILSLSTPQGNRLRSVKGQLTMVMSVTGLILSCYVAAQTSTVLTMKPQYRHINNFQELRDSNITVTCNHLNYMTMKQQMNPAFLSKFIPNIWIVSSREQMKMIVDLNTSYAYQTFSYNKDLFTVLQMHTTRRALCRSQDLNVVSGIAYTAVLEKNSIYALPLHDYTLQVLSAGLVYHWGDEAIRELISTQKYTQLEKLPIVIGYQALKLPDYKVCWVILLIGGALAFCVFIGEVVVGWIKRERLSK
;
A
#
# COMPACT_ATOMS: atom_id res chain seq x y z
N MET A 1 58.54 -62.20 -10.28
CA MET A 1 58.57 -61.25 -9.15
C MET A 1 58.28 -59.79 -9.47
N ARG A 2 58.70 -59.21 -10.61
CA ARG A 2 58.37 -57.81 -10.98
C ARG A 2 56.90 -57.62 -11.31
N GLN A 3 56.21 -58.55 -11.95
CA GLN A 3 54.79 -58.43 -12.26
C GLN A 3 53.86 -58.53 -11.05
N ILE A 4 54.24 -59.33 -10.04
CA ILE A 4 53.47 -59.44 -8.81
C ILE A 4 53.57 -58.14 -7.96
N LYS A 5 54.75 -57.49 -7.98
CA LYS A 5 54.90 -56.19 -7.32
C LYS A 5 54.07 -55.08 -8.00
N LEU A 6 53.92 -55.13 -9.31
CA LEU A 6 53.09 -54.16 -10.05
C LEU A 6 51.60 -54.40 -9.77
N LEU A 7 51.16 -55.66 -9.68
CA LEU A 7 49.77 -56.01 -9.34
C LEU A 7 49.41 -55.67 -7.89
N VAL A 8 50.35 -55.85 -6.96
CA VAL A 8 50.18 -55.42 -5.57
C VAL A 8 50.16 -53.90 -5.45
N TRP A 9 50.96 -53.19 -6.29
CA TRP A 9 50.90 -51.71 -6.34
C TRP A 9 49.60 -51.21 -6.99
N LEU A 10 49.04 -51.90 -7.96
CA LEU A 10 47.74 -51.56 -8.57
C LEU A 10 46.56 -51.92 -7.64
N LEU A 11 46.70 -52.93 -6.78
CA LEU A 11 45.68 -53.28 -5.77
C LEU A 11 45.76 -52.46 -4.51
N VAL A 12 46.93 -51.93 -4.16
CA VAL A 12 47.14 -51.07 -2.96
C VAL A 12 46.94 -49.59 -3.28
N GLY A 13 46.97 -49.23 -4.57
CA GLY A 13 46.89 -47.84 -5.03
C GLY A 13 45.49 -47.18 -4.95
N GLY A 14 44.48 -47.86 -4.39
CA GLY A 14 43.11 -47.33 -4.38
C GLY A 14 42.45 -47.18 -3.01
N VAL A 15 43.08 -47.61 -1.92
CA VAL A 15 42.50 -47.53 -0.57
C VAL A 15 43.19 -46.44 0.23
N VAL A 16 42.57 -45.26 0.28
CA VAL A 16 43.00 -44.16 1.18
C VAL A 16 42.90 -44.65 2.63
N SER A 17 43.95 -44.47 3.42
CA SER A 17 43.92 -44.91 4.81
C SER A 17 42.86 -44.17 5.63
N ALA A 18 42.26 -44.84 6.62
CA ALA A 18 41.26 -44.22 7.49
C ALA A 18 41.80 -42.92 8.14
N ARG A 19 43.08 -42.86 8.45
CA ARG A 19 43.74 -41.67 9.02
C ARG A 19 43.77 -40.49 8.03
N GLU A 20 44.02 -40.78 6.76
CA GLU A 20 44.00 -39.74 5.71
C GLU A 20 42.58 -39.22 5.48
N GLN A 21 41.58 -40.09 5.52
CA GLN A 21 40.16 -39.72 5.39
C GLN A 21 39.73 -38.78 6.53
N HIS A 22 40.08 -39.11 7.78
CA HIS A 22 39.77 -38.26 8.92
C HIS A 22 40.50 -36.90 8.86
N THR A 23 41.76 -36.90 8.47
CA THR A 23 42.53 -35.67 8.32
C THR A 23 41.92 -34.78 7.24
N PHE A 24 41.51 -35.35 6.10
CA PHE A 24 40.86 -34.63 5.02
C PHE A 24 39.52 -34.04 5.46
N LEU A 25 38.66 -34.84 6.13
CA LEU A 25 37.36 -34.38 6.62
C LEU A 25 37.51 -33.21 7.62
N ARG A 26 38.49 -33.33 8.55
CA ARG A 26 38.77 -32.25 9.50
C ARG A 26 39.19 -30.96 8.79
N ASN A 27 40.12 -31.03 7.83
CA ASN A 27 40.56 -29.88 7.04
C ASN A 27 39.43 -29.29 6.24
N PHE A 28 38.52 -30.13 5.68
CA PHE A 28 37.34 -29.70 4.97
C PHE A 28 36.36 -28.96 5.88
N LEU A 29 36.09 -29.49 7.06
CA LEU A 29 35.22 -28.82 8.07
C LEU A 29 35.80 -27.49 8.53
N GLU A 30 37.12 -27.40 8.72
CA GLU A 30 37.80 -26.14 9.05
C GLU A 30 37.72 -25.13 7.90
N ALA A 31 37.82 -25.56 6.64
CA ALA A 31 37.64 -24.70 5.47
C ALA A 31 36.21 -24.17 5.37
N VAL A 32 35.22 -25.04 5.58
CA VAL A 32 33.80 -24.65 5.63
C VAL A 32 33.50 -23.71 6.78
N HIS A 33 34.14 -23.89 7.94
CA HIS A 33 34.02 -22.99 9.09
C HIS A 33 34.60 -21.59 8.82
N LYS A 34 35.76 -21.53 8.13
CA LYS A 34 36.34 -20.25 7.71
C LYS A 34 35.47 -19.50 6.70
N GLU A 35 34.77 -20.22 5.82
CA GLU A 35 33.83 -19.61 4.86
C GLU A 35 32.61 -19.01 5.58
N ARG A 36 32.03 -19.75 6.49
CA ARG A 36 30.92 -19.35 7.36
C ARG A 36 30.97 -20.20 8.64
N SER A 37 30.89 -19.55 9.80
CA SER A 37 30.95 -20.20 11.09
C SER A 37 30.01 -21.42 11.18
N ILE A 38 30.51 -22.49 11.76
CA ILE A 38 29.70 -23.66 12.12
C ILE A 38 29.47 -23.58 13.64
N SER A 39 28.21 -23.53 14.04
CA SER A 39 27.83 -23.52 15.45
C SER A 39 27.67 -24.94 16.00
N THR A 40 27.13 -25.85 15.20
CA THR A 40 26.79 -27.22 15.56
C THR A 40 26.86 -28.10 14.32
N ILE A 41 27.28 -29.35 14.48
CA ILE A 41 27.21 -30.37 13.42
C ILE A 41 26.06 -31.32 13.75
N LEU A 42 25.13 -31.48 12.77
CA LEU A 42 24.09 -32.49 12.80
C LEU A 42 24.62 -33.72 12.06
N LEU A 43 24.96 -34.80 12.78
CA LEU A 43 25.34 -36.07 12.18
C LEU A 43 24.09 -36.93 11.97
N MET A 44 23.82 -37.27 10.71
CA MET A 44 22.74 -38.17 10.29
C MET A 44 23.35 -39.49 9.82
N GLN A 45 23.01 -40.60 10.48
CA GLN A 45 23.46 -41.94 10.13
C GLN A 45 22.37 -42.97 10.37
N ARG A 46 22.48 -44.17 9.75
CA ARG A 46 21.55 -45.27 10.03
C ARG A 46 21.63 -45.74 11.46
N LYS A 47 20.48 -46.07 12.06
CA LYS A 47 20.40 -46.63 13.42
C LYS A 47 21.17 -47.93 13.55
N ASP A 48 21.17 -48.77 12.51
CA ASP A 48 21.83 -50.07 12.51
C ASP A 48 23.33 -49.98 12.23
N ASN A 49 23.84 -48.79 11.94
CA ASN A 49 25.26 -48.60 11.66
C ASN A 49 26.05 -48.68 12.96
N LYS A 50 26.83 -49.78 13.10
CA LYS A 50 27.69 -50.05 14.28
C LYS A 50 29.09 -49.45 14.13
N ASN A 51 29.41 -48.83 13.00
CA ASN A 51 30.73 -48.29 12.78
C ASN A 51 30.96 -47.05 13.63
N ASP A 52 32.04 -47.08 14.41
CA ASP A 52 32.50 -45.99 15.26
C ASP A 52 33.08 -44.81 14.46
N PHE A 53 32.38 -44.37 13.38
CA PHE A 53 32.77 -43.19 12.63
C PHE A 53 32.91 -41.96 13.54
N LEU A 54 32.12 -41.93 14.63
CA LEU A 54 32.18 -40.90 15.65
C LEU A 54 33.51 -40.86 16.40
N HIS A 55 34.14 -42.00 16.66
CA HIS A 55 35.45 -42.04 17.35
C HIS A 55 36.57 -41.38 16.55
N GLY A 56 36.47 -41.39 15.23
CA GLY A 56 37.44 -40.68 14.36
C GLY A 56 37.23 -39.18 14.25
N LEU A 57 36.03 -38.69 14.56
CA LEU A 57 35.71 -37.26 14.56
C LEU A 57 36.06 -36.56 15.88
N TYR A 58 36.22 -37.30 17.00
CA TYR A 58 36.59 -36.72 18.28
C TYR A 58 38.12 -36.50 18.40
N PRO A 59 38.52 -35.34 18.94
CA PRO A 59 37.75 -34.22 19.45
C PRO A 59 37.42 -33.19 18.37
N THR A 60 36.13 -33.01 18.07
CA THR A 60 35.69 -31.87 17.23
C THR A 60 35.61 -30.60 18.07
N SER A 61 35.91 -29.47 17.46
CA SER A 61 35.74 -28.15 18.08
C SER A 61 34.29 -27.73 18.16
N TRP A 62 33.36 -28.50 17.60
CA TRP A 62 31.95 -28.17 17.47
C TRP A 62 31.04 -29.14 18.20
N PRO A 63 29.95 -28.68 18.83
CA PRO A 63 28.90 -29.54 19.36
C PRO A 63 28.35 -30.47 18.28
N LEU A 64 28.09 -31.72 18.62
CA LEU A 64 27.58 -32.73 17.71
C LEU A 64 26.22 -33.24 18.18
N ILE A 65 25.26 -33.29 17.27
CA ILE A 65 23.94 -33.88 17.47
C ILE A 65 23.84 -35.11 16.57
N CYS A 66 23.59 -36.28 17.16
CA CYS A 66 23.45 -37.52 16.39
C CYS A 66 21.97 -37.86 16.21
N MET A 67 21.57 -38.02 14.96
CA MET A 67 20.22 -38.37 14.53
C MET A 67 20.24 -39.60 13.63
N ASP A 68 19.11 -40.25 13.54
CA ASP A 68 18.92 -41.43 12.69
C ASP A 68 17.59 -41.27 11.89
N GLU A 69 17.30 -42.26 11.05
CA GLU A 69 16.08 -42.28 10.24
C GLU A 69 14.79 -42.33 11.06
N THR A 70 14.84 -42.61 12.35
CA THR A 70 13.66 -42.77 13.22
C THR A 70 13.38 -41.54 14.08
N LYS A 71 14.40 -40.77 14.43
CA LYS A 71 14.30 -39.58 15.26
C LYS A 71 13.95 -38.36 14.38
N ARG A 72 13.14 -37.47 14.92
CA ARG A 72 12.79 -36.22 14.25
C ARG A 72 12.88 -35.06 15.22
N ILE A 73 13.42 -33.95 14.76
CA ILE A 73 13.52 -32.70 15.52
C ILE A 73 13.28 -31.51 14.62
N GLU A 74 12.46 -30.57 15.06
CA GLU A 74 12.27 -29.32 14.36
C GLU A 74 13.42 -28.35 14.66
N LEU A 75 14.51 -28.45 13.92
CA LEU A 75 15.74 -27.69 14.15
C LEU A 75 15.52 -26.17 14.11
N VAL A 76 14.61 -25.69 13.30
CA VAL A 76 14.27 -24.26 13.18
C VAL A 76 13.83 -23.62 14.51
N ASN A 77 13.26 -24.42 15.42
CA ASN A 77 12.75 -23.93 16.70
C ASN A 77 13.82 -23.93 17.81
N HIS A 78 14.89 -24.67 17.64
CA HIS A 78 15.87 -24.96 18.71
C HIS A 78 17.28 -24.48 18.39
N PHE A 79 17.63 -24.31 17.12
CA PHE A 79 18.98 -23.98 16.68
C PHE A 79 19.00 -22.75 15.75
N ASN A 80 20.16 -22.09 15.71
CA ASN A 80 20.42 -21.07 14.73
C ASN A 80 20.66 -21.69 13.34
N LYS A 81 20.70 -20.88 12.29
CA LYS A 81 20.89 -21.34 10.91
C LYS A 81 22.36 -21.65 10.54
N ASP A 82 23.30 -21.56 11.49
CA ASP A 82 24.74 -21.72 11.26
C ASP A 82 25.25 -23.11 11.58
N PHE A 83 24.46 -24.14 11.36
CA PHE A 83 24.89 -25.51 11.49
C PHE A 83 25.24 -26.16 10.15
N LEU A 84 25.92 -27.30 10.21
CA LEU A 84 26.27 -28.17 9.10
C LEU A 84 25.60 -29.52 9.30
N ALA A 85 24.87 -30.02 8.33
CA ALA A 85 24.38 -31.39 8.33
C ALA A 85 25.43 -32.29 7.67
N LEU A 86 25.92 -33.26 8.42
CA LEU A 86 26.85 -34.31 7.95
C LEU A 86 26.07 -35.62 7.84
N VAL A 87 25.89 -36.13 6.63
CA VAL A 87 25.18 -37.38 6.36
C VAL A 87 26.20 -38.46 6.03
N TYR A 88 26.23 -39.49 6.85
CA TYR A 88 27.13 -40.63 6.66
C TYR A 88 26.42 -41.76 5.93
N MET A 89 26.98 -42.23 4.83
CA MET A 89 26.39 -43.28 3.97
C MET A 89 27.39 -44.35 3.61
N GLU A 90 27.01 -45.60 3.75
CA GLU A 90 27.83 -46.79 3.42
C GLU A 90 27.26 -47.57 2.24
N SER A 91 25.97 -47.42 1.96
CA SER A 91 25.28 -48.17 0.93
C SER A 91 24.32 -47.27 0.11
N ASP A 92 23.89 -47.74 -1.05
CA ASP A 92 22.91 -47.04 -1.91
C ASP A 92 21.56 -46.85 -1.18
N GLU A 93 21.20 -47.74 -0.25
CA GLU A 93 19.95 -47.65 0.52
C GLU A 93 19.95 -46.49 1.49
N ASP A 94 21.11 -45.95 1.87
CA ASP A 94 21.25 -44.88 2.82
C ASP A 94 20.76 -43.51 2.25
N ALA A 95 20.43 -43.46 0.98
CA ALA A 95 19.77 -42.32 0.36
C ALA A 95 18.43 -41.92 1.06
N LEU A 96 17.79 -42.86 1.76
CA LEU A 96 16.61 -42.59 2.59
C LEU A 96 16.88 -41.59 3.72
N LEU A 97 18.14 -41.46 4.20
CA LEU A 97 18.54 -40.47 5.21
C LEU A 97 18.28 -39.04 4.73
N LEU A 98 18.29 -38.78 3.40
CA LEU A 98 17.95 -37.46 2.85
C LEU A 98 16.48 -37.10 3.09
N SER A 99 15.58 -38.10 3.07
CA SER A 99 14.19 -37.91 3.44
C SER A 99 14.03 -37.49 4.90
N ALA A 100 14.72 -38.22 5.80
CA ALA A 100 14.73 -37.90 7.22
C ALA A 100 15.31 -36.50 7.50
N LEU A 101 16.46 -36.20 6.88
CA LEU A 101 17.08 -34.89 6.96
C LEU A 101 16.18 -33.79 6.44
N ALA A 102 15.36 -34.07 5.39
CA ALA A 102 14.41 -33.11 4.88
C ALA A 102 13.34 -32.73 5.88
N ASP A 103 12.87 -33.65 6.70
CA ASP A 103 11.90 -33.35 7.75
C ASP A 103 12.53 -32.47 8.84
N ASP A 104 13.77 -32.79 9.25
CA ASP A 104 14.50 -32.05 10.29
C ASP A 104 14.89 -30.62 9.82
N LEU A 105 15.25 -30.47 8.53
CA LEU A 105 15.60 -29.18 7.90
C LEU A 105 14.39 -28.40 7.37
N ASN A 106 13.22 -28.69 7.86
CA ASN A 106 12.03 -27.98 7.47
C ASN A 106 12.14 -26.46 7.75
N HIS A 107 11.84 -25.62 6.76
CA HIS A 107 12.00 -24.15 6.76
C HIS A 107 13.45 -23.62 6.76
N ILE A 108 14.47 -24.48 6.64
CA ILE A 108 15.89 -24.11 6.62
C ILE A 108 16.66 -24.91 5.55
N ARG A 109 16.08 -25.03 4.36
CA ARG A 109 16.64 -25.80 3.21
C ARG A 109 17.95 -25.22 2.66
N GLU A 110 18.31 -24.01 3.01
CA GLU A 110 19.58 -23.35 2.69
C GLU A 110 20.75 -23.84 3.54
N THR A 111 20.50 -24.75 4.48
CA THR A 111 21.54 -25.36 5.31
C THR A 111 22.57 -26.09 4.46
N ARG A 112 23.85 -26.01 4.89
CA ARG A 112 24.96 -26.72 4.26
C ARG A 112 24.87 -28.20 4.60
N ILE A 113 24.91 -29.05 3.58
CA ILE A 113 24.82 -30.50 3.69
C ILE A 113 26.11 -31.10 3.13
N LEU A 114 26.79 -31.88 3.92
CA LEU A 114 27.94 -32.70 3.51
C LEU A 114 27.56 -34.17 3.58
N ILE A 115 27.57 -34.85 2.44
CA ILE A 115 27.42 -36.32 2.38
C ILE A 115 28.80 -36.92 2.37
N TRP A 116 29.06 -37.80 3.34
CA TRP A 116 30.28 -38.58 3.45
C TRP A 116 30.02 -40.01 3.02
N LEU A 117 30.60 -40.42 1.87
CA LEU A 117 30.40 -41.74 1.30
C LEU A 117 31.58 -42.65 1.60
N GLN A 118 31.33 -43.82 2.19
CA GLN A 118 32.33 -44.88 2.40
C GLN A 118 32.41 -45.84 1.21
N MET A 119 31.69 -45.59 0.15
CA MET A 119 31.68 -46.36 -1.07
C MET A 119 32.07 -45.49 -2.30
N SER A 120 32.37 -46.12 -3.42
CA SER A 120 32.49 -45.48 -4.72
C SER A 120 31.08 -45.41 -5.32
N PRO A 121 30.49 -44.24 -5.48
CA PRO A 121 29.10 -44.12 -5.93
C PRO A 121 28.96 -44.58 -7.39
N SER A 122 27.91 -45.33 -7.66
CA SER A 122 27.48 -45.60 -9.04
C SER A 122 26.86 -44.35 -9.69
N GLU A 123 26.86 -44.29 -11.00
CA GLU A 123 26.18 -43.19 -11.72
C GLU A 123 24.68 -43.15 -11.40
N ALA A 124 24.06 -44.32 -11.22
CA ALA A 124 22.67 -44.44 -10.81
C ALA A 124 22.42 -43.86 -9.42
N PHE A 125 23.31 -44.12 -8.46
CA PHE A 125 23.24 -43.55 -7.12
C PHE A 125 23.38 -42.03 -7.16
N LEU A 126 24.32 -41.47 -7.90
CA LEU A 126 24.48 -40.03 -8.03
C LEU A 126 23.23 -39.37 -8.65
N LYS A 127 22.62 -40.00 -9.64
CA LYS A 127 21.34 -39.53 -10.22
C LYS A 127 20.22 -39.56 -9.16
N ASN A 128 20.18 -40.60 -8.31
CA ASN A 128 19.22 -40.68 -7.21
C ASN A 128 19.42 -39.58 -6.18
N ILE A 129 20.68 -39.33 -5.76
CA ILE A 129 21.00 -38.21 -4.84
C ILE A 129 20.56 -36.86 -5.44
N VAL A 130 20.81 -36.62 -6.75
CA VAL A 130 20.37 -35.41 -7.43
C VAL A 130 18.84 -35.29 -7.46
N PHE A 131 18.15 -36.40 -7.71
CA PHE A 131 16.69 -36.45 -7.69
C PHE A 131 16.12 -36.13 -6.31
N GLU A 132 16.62 -36.81 -5.25
CA GLU A 132 16.18 -36.57 -3.87
C GLU A 132 16.52 -35.14 -3.41
N ALA A 133 17.72 -34.63 -3.74
CA ALA A 133 18.10 -33.25 -3.45
C ALA A 133 17.17 -32.23 -4.12
N SER A 134 16.79 -32.48 -5.38
CA SER A 134 15.84 -31.62 -6.11
C SER A 134 14.43 -31.70 -5.53
N LYS A 135 13.95 -32.89 -5.21
CA LYS A 135 12.64 -33.16 -4.60
C LYS A 135 12.50 -32.46 -3.26
N TYR A 136 13.53 -32.53 -2.41
CA TYR A 136 13.54 -31.87 -1.09
C TYR A 136 14.05 -30.43 -1.12
N LYS A 137 14.42 -29.92 -2.31
CA LYS A 137 14.86 -28.53 -2.49
C LYS A 137 16.12 -28.15 -1.73
N PHE A 138 17.06 -29.09 -1.59
CA PHE A 138 18.37 -28.80 -1.04
C PHE A 138 19.20 -27.97 -2.02
N LEU A 139 19.79 -26.87 -1.54
CA LEU A 139 20.56 -25.95 -2.36
C LEU A 139 22.06 -26.11 -2.19
N ASN A 140 22.50 -26.43 -0.98
CA ASN A 140 23.90 -26.44 -0.57
C ASN A 140 24.33 -27.87 -0.17
N LEU A 141 24.62 -28.71 -1.17
CA LEU A 141 25.01 -30.10 -0.96
C LEU A 141 26.36 -30.36 -1.58
N ALA A 142 27.28 -30.90 -0.80
CA ALA A 142 28.56 -31.43 -1.23
C ALA A 142 28.65 -32.92 -0.88
N LEU A 143 29.39 -33.71 -1.67
CA LEU A 143 29.66 -35.10 -1.45
C LEU A 143 31.18 -35.29 -1.41
N ILE A 144 31.66 -36.13 -0.48
CA ILE A 144 33.04 -36.62 -0.44
C ILE A 144 32.99 -38.14 -0.52
N GLU A 145 33.64 -38.67 -1.54
CA GLU A 145 33.75 -40.11 -1.77
C GLU A 145 34.89 -40.73 -0.95
N ARG A 146 34.92 -42.05 -0.83
CA ARG A 146 36.00 -42.80 -0.20
C ARG A 146 37.39 -42.48 -0.78
N THR A 147 37.43 -42.13 -2.08
CA THR A 147 38.64 -41.71 -2.78
C THR A 147 39.07 -40.28 -2.49
N LEU A 148 38.36 -39.56 -1.64
CA LEU A 148 38.49 -38.13 -1.32
C LEU A 148 38.11 -37.21 -2.50
N THR A 149 37.51 -37.75 -3.55
CA THR A 149 36.95 -36.95 -4.61
C THR A 149 35.76 -36.16 -4.06
N THR A 150 35.83 -34.84 -4.21
CA THR A 150 34.78 -33.96 -3.73
C THR A 150 33.87 -33.57 -4.91
N ARG A 151 32.57 -33.66 -4.69
CA ARG A 151 31.55 -33.23 -5.66
C ARG A 151 30.62 -32.20 -5.02
N ARG A 152 30.05 -31.32 -5.85
CA ARG A 152 29.07 -30.32 -5.39
C ARG A 152 27.84 -30.36 -6.27
N LEU A 153 26.67 -30.18 -5.65
CA LEU A 153 25.39 -30.00 -6.32
C LEU A 153 25.31 -28.60 -6.93
N TYR A 154 24.97 -28.51 -8.20
CA TYR A 154 24.53 -27.31 -8.91
C TYR A 154 23.03 -27.46 -9.18
N PRO A 155 22.16 -26.80 -8.37
CA PRO A 155 20.71 -27.01 -8.46
C PRO A 155 20.06 -26.32 -9.65
N PHE A 156 20.75 -25.40 -10.33
CA PHE A 156 20.19 -24.56 -11.39
C PHE A 156 21.03 -24.61 -12.66
N PRO A 157 20.43 -24.45 -13.89
CA PRO A 157 18.99 -24.44 -14.18
C PRO A 157 18.36 -25.83 -14.00
N GLN A 158 19.11 -26.89 -14.28
CA GLN A 158 18.78 -28.28 -14.02
C GLN A 158 19.75 -28.85 -12.99
N PRO A 159 19.27 -29.61 -12.00
CA PRO A 159 20.12 -30.12 -10.94
C PRO A 159 21.13 -31.13 -11.46
N MET A 160 22.41 -30.90 -11.15
CA MET A 160 23.53 -31.79 -11.50
C MET A 160 24.60 -31.78 -10.42
N VAL A 161 25.38 -32.86 -10.35
CA VAL A 161 26.55 -32.96 -9.45
C VAL A 161 27.82 -32.94 -10.28
N GLN A 162 28.76 -32.05 -9.93
CA GLN A 162 30.05 -31.90 -10.61
C GLN A 162 31.21 -32.11 -9.62
N VAL A 163 32.32 -32.64 -10.16
CA VAL A 163 33.57 -32.80 -9.41
C VAL A 163 34.23 -31.46 -9.16
N ILE A 164 34.76 -31.27 -7.98
CA ILE A 164 35.63 -30.15 -7.60
C ILE A 164 37.06 -30.68 -7.52
N ASP A 165 37.92 -30.30 -8.44
CA ASP A 165 39.29 -30.83 -8.51
C ASP A 165 40.13 -30.42 -7.30
N LYS A 166 39.93 -29.19 -6.79
CA LYS A 166 40.71 -28.60 -5.70
C LYS A 166 39.81 -27.89 -4.68
N PRO A 167 39.15 -28.64 -3.80
CA PRO A 167 38.16 -28.05 -2.89
C PRO A 167 38.71 -26.99 -1.94
N PHE A 168 40.00 -27.05 -1.59
CA PHE A 168 40.67 -26.10 -0.69
C PHE A 168 41.19 -24.82 -1.40
N GLU A 169 41.30 -24.83 -2.73
CA GLU A 169 41.72 -23.66 -3.52
C GLU A 169 40.51 -22.86 -4.01
N GLU A 170 39.31 -23.41 -3.95
CA GLU A 170 38.09 -22.69 -4.33
C GLU A 170 37.79 -21.55 -3.34
N LYS A 171 37.31 -20.40 -3.88
CA LYS A 171 36.90 -19.25 -3.05
C LYS A 171 35.82 -19.63 -2.04
N LYS A 172 34.91 -20.51 -2.39
CA LYS A 172 33.82 -20.99 -1.54
C LYS A 172 33.41 -22.41 -1.89
N ILE A 173 33.36 -23.24 -0.87
CA ILE A 173 32.84 -24.62 -0.97
C ILE A 173 31.31 -24.58 -1.14
N TYR A 174 30.63 -23.70 -0.40
CA TYR A 174 29.18 -23.47 -0.47
C TYR A 174 28.85 -22.05 -0.95
N PRO A 175 28.99 -21.77 -2.27
CA PRO A 175 28.63 -20.47 -2.80
C PRO A 175 27.12 -20.21 -2.67
N ALA A 176 26.73 -18.95 -2.60
CA ALA A 176 25.31 -18.56 -2.52
C ALA A 176 24.64 -18.72 -3.90
N LEU A 177 24.34 -19.95 -4.29
CA LEU A 177 23.77 -20.31 -5.60
C LEU A 177 22.40 -19.67 -5.84
N TRP A 178 21.67 -19.37 -4.78
CA TRP A 178 20.39 -18.67 -4.84
C TRP A 178 20.46 -17.22 -5.39
N ARG A 179 21.67 -16.67 -5.58
CA ARG A 179 21.84 -15.33 -6.18
C ARG A 179 21.68 -15.30 -7.69
N ASN A 180 21.75 -16.47 -8.36
CA ASN A 180 21.56 -16.58 -9.80
C ASN A 180 20.95 -17.95 -10.12
N PHE A 181 19.72 -17.95 -10.62
CA PHE A 181 19.00 -19.17 -10.97
C PHE A 181 19.28 -19.65 -12.40
N MET A 182 20.20 -19.02 -13.13
CA MET A 182 20.68 -19.45 -14.46
C MET A 182 19.54 -19.68 -15.47
N GLY A 183 18.48 -18.87 -15.43
CA GLY A 183 17.34 -19.00 -16.34
C GLY A 183 16.32 -20.07 -15.92
N LYS A 184 16.35 -20.56 -14.67
CA LYS A 184 15.34 -21.53 -14.19
C LYS A 184 13.94 -20.98 -14.39
N ASN A 185 13.05 -21.82 -14.93
CA ASN A 185 11.65 -21.50 -15.10
C ASN A 185 10.92 -21.43 -13.75
N ALA A 186 10.07 -20.40 -13.58
CA ALA A 186 9.16 -20.26 -12.45
C ALA A 186 7.74 -19.99 -12.94
N PHE A 187 6.79 -20.85 -12.55
CA PHE A 187 5.37 -20.67 -12.87
C PHE A 187 4.76 -19.60 -11.99
N THR A 188 4.10 -18.63 -12.63
CA THR A 188 3.46 -17.49 -11.95
C THR A 188 2.03 -17.30 -12.41
N VAL A 189 1.17 -16.89 -11.46
CA VAL A 189 -0.24 -16.59 -11.72
C VAL A 189 -0.62 -15.29 -11.01
N PRO A 190 -1.10 -14.26 -11.73
CA PRO A 190 -1.58 -13.02 -11.14
C PRO A 190 -3.04 -13.13 -10.63
N ASP A 191 -3.37 -12.38 -9.59
CA ASP A 191 -4.72 -12.32 -9.02
C ASP A 191 -5.67 -11.33 -9.74
N MET A 192 -5.19 -10.65 -10.76
CA MET A 192 -5.95 -9.69 -11.58
C MET A 192 -6.77 -8.66 -10.80
N VAL A 193 -6.25 -8.20 -9.68
CA VAL A 193 -6.85 -7.15 -8.84
C VAL A 193 -6.10 -5.84 -9.04
N PRO A 194 -6.62 -4.86 -9.81
CA PRO A 194 -6.01 -3.55 -9.97
C PRO A 194 -5.89 -2.79 -8.63
N PRO A 195 -4.85 -1.95 -8.45
CA PRO A 195 -3.71 -1.68 -9.34
C PRO A 195 -2.55 -2.67 -9.18
N ARG A 196 -2.70 -3.75 -8.40
CA ARG A 196 -1.66 -4.74 -8.15
C ARG A 196 -1.26 -5.49 -9.41
N ASN A 197 -2.24 -6.11 -10.04
CA ASN A 197 -2.09 -6.82 -11.31
C ASN A 197 -3.32 -6.56 -12.17
N PHE A 198 -3.10 -6.30 -13.43
CA PHE A 198 -4.14 -6.15 -14.44
C PHE A 198 -3.57 -6.42 -15.81
N ASP A 199 -4.45 -6.56 -16.75
CA ASP A 199 -4.15 -6.80 -18.13
C ASP A 199 -4.18 -5.47 -18.89
N CYS A 200 -3.10 -5.15 -19.55
CA CYS A 200 -2.87 -3.89 -20.25
C CYS A 200 -2.72 -4.16 -21.74
N PHE A 201 -3.33 -3.34 -22.56
CA PHE A 201 -3.14 -3.37 -24.01
C PHE A 201 -1.96 -2.49 -24.39
N ASP A 202 -0.95 -3.07 -25.02
CA ASP A 202 0.18 -2.29 -25.53
C ASP A 202 -0.17 -1.71 -26.90
N PRO A 203 -0.33 -0.39 -27.03
CA PRO A 203 -0.70 0.24 -28.30
C PRO A 203 0.35 0.09 -29.39
N LYS A 204 1.62 -0.21 -29.03
CA LYS A 204 2.72 -0.38 -29.99
C LYS A 204 2.73 -1.77 -30.62
N THR A 205 2.47 -2.80 -29.83
CA THR A 205 2.54 -4.20 -30.28
C THR A 205 1.18 -4.79 -30.63
N GLY A 206 0.09 -4.16 -30.20
CA GLY A 206 -1.27 -4.69 -30.36
C GLY A 206 -1.59 -5.90 -29.48
N PHE A 207 -0.67 -6.29 -28.59
CA PHE A 207 -0.84 -7.44 -27.71
C PHE A 207 -1.21 -7.03 -26.30
N ARG A 208 -1.94 -7.91 -25.63
CA ARG A 208 -2.18 -7.79 -24.19
C ARG A 208 -0.94 -8.21 -23.42
N ARG A 209 -0.56 -7.44 -22.44
CA ARG A 209 0.51 -7.75 -21.49
C ARG A 209 0.04 -7.58 -20.06
N PRO A 210 0.58 -8.36 -19.12
CA PRO A 210 0.34 -8.11 -17.71
C PRO A 210 1.04 -6.83 -17.28
N ALA A 211 0.40 -6.11 -16.36
CA ALA A 211 0.87 -4.87 -15.75
C ALA A 211 0.43 -4.80 -14.29
N GLY A 212 0.92 -3.80 -13.58
CA GLY A 212 0.54 -3.58 -12.19
C GLY A 212 1.75 -3.52 -11.25
N SER A 213 1.55 -2.95 -10.07
CA SER A 213 2.63 -2.70 -9.11
C SER A 213 3.32 -3.98 -8.64
N LEU A 214 2.55 -5.03 -8.38
CA LEU A 214 3.10 -6.31 -7.94
C LEU A 214 3.76 -7.06 -9.10
N TYR A 215 3.14 -7.04 -10.29
CA TYR A 215 3.75 -7.59 -11.50
C TYR A 215 5.11 -6.95 -11.80
N ASN A 216 5.22 -5.62 -11.76
CA ASN A 216 6.48 -4.91 -12.00
C ASN A 216 7.54 -5.29 -10.96
N SER A 217 7.17 -5.39 -9.69
CA SER A 217 8.05 -5.85 -8.62
C SER A 217 8.58 -7.27 -8.86
N PHE A 218 7.73 -8.22 -9.20
CA PHE A 218 8.15 -9.60 -9.45
C PHE A 218 8.91 -9.75 -10.77
N LYS A 219 8.60 -8.96 -11.78
CA LYS A 219 9.37 -8.90 -13.03
C LYS A 219 10.81 -8.46 -12.75
N GLU A 220 11.01 -7.41 -11.96
CA GLU A 220 12.34 -6.95 -11.57
C GLU A 220 13.07 -7.99 -10.72
N PHE A 221 12.37 -8.63 -9.77
CA PHE A 221 12.91 -9.75 -9.00
C PHE A 221 13.43 -10.87 -9.91
N THR A 222 12.62 -11.31 -10.87
CA THR A 222 13.00 -12.41 -11.77
C THR A 222 14.17 -12.04 -12.68
N GLN A 223 14.23 -10.81 -13.15
CA GLN A 223 15.37 -10.30 -13.93
C GLN A 223 16.66 -10.26 -13.10
N ARG A 224 16.59 -9.72 -11.88
CA ARG A 224 17.75 -9.59 -10.99
C ARG A 224 18.37 -10.93 -10.62
N TYR A 225 17.56 -11.94 -10.41
CA TYR A 225 18.01 -13.28 -10.01
C TYR A 225 18.13 -14.25 -11.20
N ASN A 226 17.98 -13.78 -12.44
CA ASN A 226 18.04 -14.58 -13.64
C ASN A 226 17.07 -15.79 -13.62
N ILE A 227 15.79 -15.48 -13.41
CA ILE A 227 14.68 -16.44 -13.39
C ILE A 227 13.83 -16.19 -14.63
N THR A 228 13.41 -17.23 -15.33
CA THR A 228 12.47 -17.14 -16.43
C THR A 228 11.05 -17.24 -15.91
N MET A 229 10.33 -16.11 -15.89
CA MET A 229 8.95 -16.07 -15.42
C MET A 229 8.01 -16.63 -16.49
N LEU A 230 7.34 -17.73 -16.20
CA LEU A 230 6.33 -18.34 -17.05
C LEU A 230 4.94 -17.98 -16.53
N LEU A 231 4.33 -16.99 -17.17
CA LEU A 231 2.94 -16.63 -16.90
C LEU A 231 2.01 -17.65 -17.52
N LYS A 232 1.10 -18.17 -16.75
CA LYS A 232 0.01 -19.00 -17.25
C LYS A 232 -1.04 -18.08 -17.88
N TRP A 233 -0.90 -17.87 -19.19
CA TRP A 233 -1.72 -16.98 -20.01
C TRP A 233 -2.40 -17.79 -21.12
N PRO A 234 -3.61 -17.48 -21.63
CA PRO A 234 -4.45 -16.32 -21.31
C PRO A 234 -5.17 -16.48 -19.97
N ILE A 235 -5.47 -15.34 -19.35
CA ILE A 235 -6.13 -15.24 -18.05
C ILE A 235 -7.65 -15.37 -18.19
N ASP A 236 -8.12 -16.21 -19.07
CA ASP A 236 -9.56 -16.45 -19.25
C ASP A 236 -10.16 -17.25 -18.10
N THR A 237 -9.33 -17.99 -17.37
CA THR A 237 -9.72 -18.62 -16.11
C THR A 237 -9.49 -17.66 -14.97
N TYR A 238 -10.56 -17.09 -14.46
CA TYR A 238 -10.53 -16.20 -13.32
C TYR A 238 -10.21 -17.00 -12.05
N ASN A 239 -8.94 -16.99 -11.66
CA ASN A 239 -8.54 -17.59 -10.40
C ASN A 239 -8.80 -16.57 -9.27
N THR A 240 -9.56 -16.95 -8.27
CA THR A 240 -9.72 -16.14 -7.05
C THR A 240 -8.40 -16.07 -6.29
N GLN A 241 -8.24 -15.05 -5.46
CA GLN A 241 -7.04 -14.90 -4.62
C GLN A 241 -6.85 -16.14 -3.73
N GLU A 242 -7.93 -16.67 -3.18
CA GLU A 242 -7.94 -17.87 -2.33
C GLU A 242 -7.45 -19.11 -3.10
N GLU A 243 -7.88 -19.27 -4.34
CA GLU A 243 -7.46 -20.39 -5.19
C GLU A 243 -5.99 -20.31 -5.56
N ILE A 244 -5.47 -19.12 -5.91
CA ILE A 244 -4.05 -18.92 -6.18
C ILE A 244 -3.22 -19.26 -4.94
N ILE A 245 -3.64 -18.80 -3.77
CA ILE A 245 -2.98 -19.11 -2.49
C ILE A 245 -2.97 -20.62 -2.26
N ALA A 246 -4.10 -21.29 -2.39
CA ALA A 246 -4.21 -22.73 -2.17
C ALA A 246 -3.32 -23.54 -3.14
N ARG A 247 -3.28 -23.17 -4.42
CA ARG A 247 -2.43 -23.80 -5.43
C ARG A 247 -0.93 -23.56 -5.17
N THR A 248 -0.58 -22.37 -4.70
CA THR A 248 0.81 -22.04 -4.32
C THR A 248 1.26 -22.86 -3.13
N VAL A 249 0.43 -23.00 -2.11
CA VAL A 249 0.73 -23.83 -0.93
C VAL A 249 0.91 -25.31 -1.31
N ARG A 250 0.20 -25.81 -2.33
CA ARG A 250 0.37 -27.17 -2.87
C ARG A 250 1.59 -27.32 -3.79
N GLY A 251 2.32 -26.23 -4.10
CA GLY A 251 3.48 -26.28 -4.99
C GLY A 251 3.15 -26.31 -6.49
N GLU A 252 1.93 -25.99 -6.88
CA GLU A 252 1.54 -25.91 -8.30
C GLU A 252 1.94 -24.58 -8.95
N ILE A 253 2.24 -23.56 -8.13
CA ILE A 253 2.66 -22.22 -8.52
C ILE A 253 3.92 -21.88 -7.71
N ASP A 254 5.00 -21.50 -8.42
CA ASP A 254 6.27 -21.15 -7.79
C ASP A 254 6.27 -19.76 -7.16
N LEU A 255 5.73 -18.78 -7.90
CA LEU A 255 5.67 -17.38 -7.49
C LEU A 255 4.25 -16.85 -7.72
N ALA A 256 3.46 -16.78 -6.66
CA ALA A 256 2.14 -16.16 -6.74
C ALA A 256 2.26 -14.65 -6.85
N LEU A 257 1.68 -14.06 -7.91
CA LEU A 257 1.54 -12.60 -8.00
C LEU A 257 0.33 -12.15 -7.19
N THR A 258 0.31 -12.52 -5.94
CA THR A 258 -0.67 -12.12 -4.92
C THR A 258 0.01 -12.11 -3.56
N GLY A 259 -0.63 -11.53 -2.58
CA GLY A 259 -0.15 -11.57 -1.21
C GLY A 259 -1.28 -11.89 -0.25
N GLN A 260 -0.92 -12.20 0.96
CA GLN A 260 -1.84 -12.42 2.05
C GLN A 260 -1.54 -11.52 3.24
N LEU A 261 -2.59 -11.24 4.01
CA LEU A 261 -2.46 -10.51 5.26
C LEU A 261 -2.10 -11.49 6.37
N ILE A 262 -1.07 -11.15 7.12
CA ILE A 262 -0.66 -11.94 8.28
C ILE A 262 -0.73 -11.08 9.51
N SER A 263 -1.43 -11.60 10.51
CA SER A 263 -1.43 -11.02 11.84
C SER A 263 -0.15 -11.37 12.60
N PHE A 264 0.48 -10.37 13.17
CA PHE A 264 1.58 -10.59 14.12
C PHE A 264 1.14 -11.32 15.41
N ARG A 265 -0.17 -11.43 15.67
CA ARG A 265 -0.71 -12.13 16.83
C ARG A 265 -0.71 -13.65 16.69
N HIS A 266 -0.60 -14.18 15.47
CA HIS A 266 -0.56 -15.62 15.19
C HIS A 266 0.67 -15.98 14.35
N PRO A 267 1.86 -16.08 14.95
CA PRO A 267 3.12 -16.22 14.21
C PRO A 267 3.34 -17.59 13.56
N ASN A 268 2.50 -18.60 13.82
CA ASN A 268 2.77 -19.98 13.43
C ASN A 268 2.79 -20.27 11.91
N GLY A 269 2.40 -19.33 11.04
CA GLY A 269 2.52 -19.50 9.60
C GLY A 269 3.46 -18.51 8.90
N SER A 270 4.03 -17.54 9.63
CA SER A 270 4.52 -16.29 9.06
C SER A 270 6.06 -16.12 9.04
N ARG A 271 6.81 -16.99 9.72
CA ARG A 271 8.26 -16.74 9.94
C ARG A 271 9.12 -16.75 8.68
N THR A 272 8.62 -17.29 7.58
CA THR A 272 9.40 -17.51 6.35
C THR A 272 8.86 -16.82 5.12
N GLN A 273 7.74 -16.07 5.25
CA GLN A 273 7.13 -15.40 4.10
C GLN A 273 7.70 -13.99 3.91
N PRO A 274 8.20 -13.66 2.69
CA PRO A 274 8.75 -12.35 2.39
C PRO A 274 7.74 -11.23 2.56
N LEU A 275 8.13 -10.15 3.24
CA LEU A 275 7.31 -8.98 3.48
C LEU A 275 7.21 -8.13 2.22
N LEU A 276 6.01 -7.97 1.66
CA LEU A 276 5.73 -7.05 0.55
C LEU A 276 5.44 -5.64 1.02
N GLY A 277 4.95 -5.47 2.25
CA GLY A 277 4.66 -4.18 2.84
C GLY A 277 3.83 -4.27 4.11
N VAL A 278 3.51 -3.11 4.66
CA VAL A 278 2.60 -2.98 5.80
C VAL A 278 1.37 -2.21 5.33
N THR A 279 0.20 -2.67 5.69
CA THR A 279 -1.07 -2.08 5.28
C THR A 279 -2.02 -1.90 6.46
N ALA A 280 -3.08 -1.15 6.24
CA ALA A 280 -4.21 -1.08 7.14
C ALA A 280 -5.48 -1.47 6.39
N LEU A 281 -6.39 -2.11 7.09
CA LEU A 281 -7.73 -2.40 6.64
C LEU A 281 -8.63 -1.25 7.07
N SER A 282 -9.24 -0.55 6.14
CA SER A 282 -10.09 0.62 6.41
C SER A 282 -11.43 0.49 5.69
N ILE A 283 -12.41 1.25 6.15
CA ILE A 283 -13.70 1.37 5.49
C ILE A 283 -13.76 2.70 4.76
N THR A 284 -14.00 2.64 3.45
CA THR A 284 -14.28 3.79 2.59
C THR A 284 -15.79 3.95 2.50
N VAL A 285 -16.28 5.14 2.76
CA VAL A 285 -17.71 5.46 2.84
C VAL A 285 -18.12 6.42 1.73
N PRO A 286 -19.40 6.47 1.34
CA PRO A 286 -19.89 7.54 0.49
C PRO A 286 -19.61 8.91 1.12
N CYS A 287 -19.15 9.85 0.29
CA CYS A 287 -19.02 11.25 0.72
C CYS A 287 -20.42 11.86 0.94
N GLY A 288 -20.48 12.85 1.81
CA GLY A 288 -21.71 13.62 2.01
C GLY A 288 -22.19 14.28 0.71
N PRO A 289 -23.48 14.55 0.55
CA PRO A 289 -24.00 15.31 -0.58
C PRO A 289 -23.38 16.72 -0.61
N GLU A 290 -23.40 17.38 -1.76
CA GLU A 290 -22.96 18.77 -1.85
C GLU A 290 -23.87 19.69 -1.02
N LEU A 291 -23.27 20.66 -0.33
CA LEU A 291 -24.04 21.68 0.35
C LEU A 291 -24.86 22.49 -0.68
N PRO A 292 -26.16 22.74 -0.45
CA PRO A 292 -26.92 23.68 -1.22
C PRO A 292 -26.26 25.06 -1.23
N MET A 293 -26.48 25.85 -2.28
CA MET A 293 -25.88 27.18 -2.45
C MET A 293 -26.15 28.09 -1.25
N PHE A 294 -27.34 28.00 -0.68
CA PHE A 294 -27.74 28.76 0.51
C PHE A 294 -26.87 28.43 1.73
N ASP A 295 -26.66 27.14 2.01
CA ASP A 295 -25.83 26.69 3.15
C ASP A 295 -24.35 27.04 2.93
N ARG A 296 -23.85 26.98 1.68
CA ARG A 296 -22.49 27.45 1.34
C ARG A 296 -22.31 28.92 1.63
N PHE A 297 -23.33 29.74 1.31
CA PHE A 297 -23.29 31.15 1.59
C PHE A 297 -23.17 31.42 3.08
N PHE A 298 -23.99 30.75 3.91
CA PHE A 298 -23.91 30.84 5.37
C PHE A 298 -22.60 30.29 5.93
N LEU A 299 -22.06 29.23 5.35
CA LEU A 299 -20.78 28.65 5.79
C LEU A 299 -19.63 29.64 5.59
N VAL A 300 -19.60 30.35 4.46
CA VAL A 300 -18.50 31.24 4.10
C VAL A 300 -18.64 32.62 4.77
N PHE A 301 -19.83 33.21 4.74
CA PHE A 301 -20.04 34.53 5.31
C PHE A 301 -20.30 34.49 6.83
N GLY A 302 -20.90 33.44 7.35
CA GLY A 302 -21.30 33.33 8.75
C GLY A 302 -22.26 34.44 9.18
N LEU A 303 -22.59 34.51 10.44
CA LEU A 303 -23.34 35.62 11.02
C LEU A 303 -22.42 36.80 11.41
N ALA A 304 -21.14 36.55 11.61
CA ALA A 304 -20.18 37.59 12.01
C ALA A 304 -19.98 38.66 10.92
N THR A 305 -19.92 38.27 9.66
CA THR A 305 -19.70 39.19 8.52
C THR A 305 -20.79 40.26 8.41
N PRO A 306 -22.10 39.94 8.31
CA PRO A 306 -23.13 40.97 8.26
C PRO A 306 -23.22 41.82 9.55
N ILE A 307 -22.94 41.24 10.73
CA ILE A 307 -22.89 41.97 11.99
C ILE A 307 -21.75 42.99 11.98
N THR A 308 -20.54 42.61 11.52
CA THR A 308 -19.39 43.52 11.45
C THR A 308 -19.64 44.65 10.43
N ILE A 309 -20.22 44.35 9.26
CA ILE A 309 -20.58 45.34 8.23
C ILE A 309 -21.60 46.32 8.80
N GLY A 310 -22.66 45.83 9.46
CA GLY A 310 -23.68 46.65 10.09
C GLY A 310 -23.15 47.52 11.24
N GLY A 311 -22.31 46.97 12.12
CA GLY A 311 -21.63 47.68 13.17
C GLY A 311 -20.74 48.80 12.62
N TYR A 312 -19.99 48.52 11.58
CA TYR A 312 -19.15 49.49 10.88
C TYR A 312 -19.95 50.62 10.27
N TYR A 313 -21.09 50.29 9.61
CA TYR A 313 -22.01 51.28 9.10
C TYR A 313 -22.53 52.24 10.18
N VAL A 314 -22.97 51.69 11.33
CA VAL A 314 -23.48 52.50 12.44
C VAL A 314 -22.38 53.40 13.00
N LEU A 315 -21.15 52.84 13.21
CA LEU A 315 -20.01 53.61 13.73
C LEU A 315 -19.67 54.79 12.81
N LEU A 316 -19.54 54.56 11.50
CA LEU A 316 -19.23 55.62 10.55
C LEU A 316 -20.34 56.64 10.40
N SER A 317 -21.61 56.23 10.46
CA SER A 317 -22.75 57.13 10.46
C SER A 317 -22.78 58.06 11.67
N ILE A 318 -22.48 57.54 12.87
CA ILE A 318 -22.34 58.33 14.10
C ILE A 318 -21.18 59.34 13.95
N MET A 319 -20.01 58.87 13.48
CA MET A 319 -18.82 59.71 13.29
C MET A 319 -19.12 60.86 12.29
N GLU A 320 -19.78 60.59 11.17
CA GLU A 320 -20.10 61.59 10.18
C GLU A 320 -21.07 62.65 10.73
N VAL A 321 -22.10 62.22 11.47
CA VAL A 321 -23.05 63.15 12.12
C VAL A 321 -22.37 64.01 13.20
N ILE A 322 -21.53 63.44 14.05
CA ILE A 322 -20.79 64.17 15.07
C ILE A 322 -19.85 65.21 14.45
N LEU A 323 -19.04 64.82 13.48
CA LEU A 323 -18.10 65.71 12.78
C LEU A 323 -18.83 66.75 11.94
N GLY A 324 -19.98 66.39 11.37
CA GLY A 324 -20.87 67.31 10.70
C GLY A 324 -21.39 68.41 11.61
N THR A 325 -21.98 68.04 12.75
CA THR A 325 -22.53 68.97 13.72
C THR A 325 -21.47 69.89 14.35
N LEU A 326 -20.30 69.34 14.69
CA LEU A 326 -19.18 70.13 15.18
C LEU A 326 -18.68 71.15 14.15
N SER A 327 -18.50 70.75 12.89
CA SER A 327 -18.07 71.63 11.82
C SER A 327 -19.06 72.77 11.54
N ASP A 328 -20.36 72.50 11.61
CA ASP A 328 -21.40 73.48 11.35
C ASP A 328 -21.55 74.44 12.55
N ARG A 329 -21.33 74.00 13.78
CA ARG A 329 -21.23 74.90 14.97
C ARG A 329 -20.05 75.87 14.81
N VAL A 330 -18.88 75.38 14.42
CA VAL A 330 -17.69 76.24 14.25
C VAL A 330 -17.90 77.27 13.14
N LYS A 331 -18.72 76.99 12.10
CA LYS A 331 -19.07 77.90 11.02
C LYS A 331 -20.23 78.85 11.33
N GLY A 332 -20.81 78.81 12.53
CA GLY A 332 -21.88 79.69 12.95
C GLY A 332 -23.27 79.37 12.38
N HIS A 333 -23.44 78.24 11.72
CA HIS A 333 -24.73 77.82 11.16
C HIS A 333 -25.17 76.46 11.75
N PRO A 334 -25.72 76.41 12.96
CA PRO A 334 -26.12 75.17 13.60
C PRO A 334 -27.32 74.58 12.87
N ARG A 335 -27.08 73.53 12.10
CA ARG A 335 -28.12 72.72 11.48
C ARG A 335 -28.58 71.65 12.44
N ARG A 336 -29.88 71.58 12.72
CA ARG A 336 -30.45 70.51 13.54
C ARG A 336 -30.57 69.26 12.71
N GLU A 337 -29.57 68.36 12.82
CA GLU A 337 -29.63 67.07 12.15
C GLU A 337 -30.77 66.25 12.71
N LYS A 338 -31.60 65.68 11.85
CA LYS A 338 -32.70 64.79 12.23
C LYS A 338 -32.12 63.43 12.57
N PHE A 339 -32.65 62.77 13.61
CA PHE A 339 -32.26 61.41 14.01
C PHE A 339 -32.33 60.42 12.82
N LEU A 340 -33.25 60.64 11.89
CA LEU A 340 -33.38 59.82 10.67
C LEU A 340 -32.12 59.85 9.79
N ASN A 341 -31.39 60.96 9.72
CA ASN A 341 -30.15 61.09 8.97
C ASN A 341 -29.00 60.30 9.58
N MET A 342 -29.09 60.00 10.88
CA MET A 342 -28.11 59.15 11.56
C MET A 342 -28.32 57.67 11.24
N VAL A 343 -29.58 57.24 11.09
CA VAL A 343 -29.93 55.85 10.80
C VAL A 343 -29.86 55.56 9.27
N LEU A 344 -30.27 56.53 8.45
CA LEU A 344 -30.26 56.37 6.98
C LEU A 344 -29.22 57.31 6.36
N ASN A 345 -27.96 57.00 6.59
CA ASN A 345 -26.84 57.76 6.03
C ASN A 345 -26.45 57.24 4.63
N LEU A 346 -27.05 57.81 3.61
CA LEU A 346 -26.81 57.41 2.20
C LEU A 346 -25.35 57.58 1.77
N ARG A 347 -24.62 58.56 2.36
CA ARG A 347 -23.21 58.77 2.02
C ARG A 347 -22.32 57.64 2.52
N VAL A 348 -22.50 57.28 3.81
CA VAL A 348 -21.77 56.13 4.37
C VAL A 348 -22.14 54.85 3.66
N PHE A 349 -23.40 54.65 3.34
CA PHE A 349 -23.86 53.47 2.60
C PHE A 349 -23.24 53.39 1.22
N SER A 350 -23.18 54.51 0.48
CA SER A 350 -22.52 54.57 -0.82
C SER A 350 -21.01 54.28 -0.73
N CYS A 351 -20.33 54.79 0.31
CA CYS A 351 -18.92 54.50 0.53
C CYS A 351 -18.66 53.04 0.82
N ILE A 352 -19.51 52.40 1.67
CA ILE A 352 -19.38 50.95 1.98
C ILE A 352 -19.58 50.10 0.73
N LEU A 353 -20.50 50.49 -0.16
CA LEU A 353 -20.73 49.83 -1.45
C LEU A 353 -19.67 50.20 -2.52
N SER A 354 -18.64 50.96 -2.16
CA SER A 354 -17.62 51.47 -3.09
C SER A 354 -18.19 52.26 -4.27
N LEU A 355 -19.38 52.89 -4.10
CA LEU A 355 -19.98 53.76 -5.10
C LEU A 355 -19.31 55.13 -5.05
N SER A 356 -19.24 55.81 -6.20
CA SER A 356 -18.71 57.17 -6.27
C SER A 356 -19.61 58.14 -5.48
N THR A 357 -19.05 58.81 -4.50
CA THR A 357 -19.73 59.87 -3.76
C THR A 357 -19.43 61.22 -4.41
N PRO A 358 -20.42 62.13 -4.56
CA PRO A 358 -20.15 63.42 -5.12
C PRO A 358 -19.14 64.19 -4.25
N GLN A 359 -17.99 64.49 -4.83
CA GLN A 359 -16.90 65.23 -4.15
C GLN A 359 -17.25 66.74 -4.03
N GLY A 360 -18.05 67.06 -3.00
CA GLY A 360 -18.32 68.46 -2.68
C GLY A 360 -17.33 69.12 -1.69
N ASN A 361 -16.43 68.32 -1.10
CA ASN A 361 -15.53 68.78 -0.04
C ASN A 361 -14.07 68.75 -0.49
N ARG A 362 -13.34 69.88 -0.27
CA ARG A 362 -11.88 69.90 -0.49
C ARG A 362 -11.20 68.88 0.42
N LEU A 363 -10.25 68.09 -0.11
CA LEU A 363 -9.51 67.06 0.62
C LEU A 363 -8.84 67.58 1.90
N ARG A 364 -8.56 68.87 2.00
CA ARG A 364 -8.02 69.56 3.20
C ARG A 364 -9.02 69.72 4.35
N SER A 365 -10.32 69.52 4.10
CA SER A 365 -11.32 69.59 5.18
C SER A 365 -11.44 68.27 5.92
N VAL A 366 -11.73 68.32 7.25
CA VAL A 366 -11.95 67.11 8.09
C VAL A 366 -13.01 66.19 7.46
N LYS A 367 -14.08 66.78 6.89
CA LYS A 367 -15.13 66.04 6.18
C LYS A 367 -14.58 65.31 4.96
N GLY A 368 -13.64 65.93 4.22
CA GLY A 368 -12.99 65.32 3.06
C GLY A 368 -12.08 64.14 3.46
N GLN A 369 -11.32 64.30 4.53
CA GLN A 369 -10.47 63.21 5.05
C GLN A 369 -11.29 62.01 5.55
N LEU A 370 -12.42 62.27 6.26
CA LEU A 370 -13.32 61.20 6.70
C LEU A 370 -13.91 60.46 5.49
N THR A 371 -14.35 61.17 4.44
CA THR A 371 -14.87 60.55 3.23
C THR A 371 -13.83 59.70 2.52
N MET A 372 -12.56 60.13 2.52
CA MET A 372 -11.45 59.34 1.98
C MET A 372 -11.24 58.02 2.76
N VAL A 373 -11.21 58.11 4.10
CA VAL A 373 -11.09 56.91 4.94
C VAL A 373 -12.28 55.96 4.73
N MET A 374 -13.51 56.51 4.68
CA MET A 374 -14.70 55.67 4.39
C MET A 374 -14.64 55.01 3.01
N SER A 375 -14.14 55.71 2.00
CA SER A 375 -14.02 55.12 0.65
C SER A 375 -12.95 54.02 0.58
N VAL A 376 -11.78 54.22 1.21
CA VAL A 376 -10.71 53.19 1.27
C VAL A 376 -11.19 51.96 2.05
N THR A 377 -11.82 52.13 3.20
CA THR A 377 -12.35 51.00 3.95
C THR A 377 -13.50 50.31 3.24
N GLY A 378 -14.36 51.04 2.54
CA GLY A 378 -15.40 50.49 1.65
C GLY A 378 -14.82 49.66 0.51
N LEU A 379 -13.72 50.13 -0.10
CA LEU A 379 -13.02 49.38 -1.14
C LEU A 379 -12.46 48.04 -0.60
N ILE A 380 -11.80 48.08 0.57
CA ILE A 380 -11.29 46.87 1.20
C ILE A 380 -12.42 45.87 1.49
N LEU A 381 -13.54 46.37 2.02
CA LEU A 381 -14.71 45.57 2.35
C LEU A 381 -15.35 44.95 1.11
N SER A 382 -15.47 45.75 0.03
CA SER A 382 -16.00 45.29 -1.25
C SER A 382 -15.11 44.19 -1.87
N CYS A 383 -13.77 44.35 -1.84
CA CYS A 383 -12.82 43.33 -2.26
C CYS A 383 -12.95 42.04 -1.44
N TYR A 384 -13.12 42.17 -0.13
CA TYR A 384 -13.33 41.02 0.76
C TYR A 384 -14.62 40.27 0.39
N VAL A 385 -15.73 40.96 0.25
CA VAL A 385 -17.02 40.36 -0.13
C VAL A 385 -16.94 39.71 -1.52
N ALA A 386 -16.27 40.36 -2.46
CA ALA A 386 -16.07 39.79 -3.80
C ALA A 386 -15.24 38.51 -3.77
N ALA A 387 -14.15 38.48 -3.00
CA ALA A 387 -13.33 37.31 -2.82
C ALA A 387 -14.09 36.14 -2.17
N GLN A 388 -14.87 36.42 -1.10
CA GLN A 388 -15.71 35.43 -0.45
C GLN A 388 -16.81 34.88 -1.36
N THR A 389 -17.45 35.77 -2.15
CA THR A 389 -18.46 35.38 -3.15
C THR A 389 -17.85 34.49 -4.22
N SER A 390 -16.66 34.84 -4.72
CA SER A 390 -15.91 33.98 -5.66
C SER A 390 -15.64 32.61 -5.06
N THR A 391 -15.23 32.54 -3.78
CA THR A 391 -15.00 31.28 -3.07
C THR A 391 -16.27 30.43 -2.98
N VAL A 392 -17.42 31.02 -2.64
CA VAL A 392 -18.72 30.32 -2.58
C VAL A 392 -19.11 29.73 -3.95
N LEU A 393 -18.82 30.47 -5.03
CA LEU A 393 -19.17 30.04 -6.39
C LEU A 393 -18.23 28.96 -6.93
N THR A 394 -16.96 29.01 -6.57
CA THR A 394 -15.93 28.08 -7.08
C THR A 394 -15.80 26.81 -6.22
N MET A 395 -15.89 26.92 -4.91
CA MET A 395 -15.82 25.76 -4.01
C MET A 395 -17.17 25.05 -3.94
N LYS A 396 -17.10 23.70 -3.98
CA LYS A 396 -18.27 22.84 -3.78
C LYS A 396 -18.09 22.01 -2.50
N PRO A 397 -18.17 22.61 -1.30
CA PRO A 397 -18.06 21.89 -0.06
C PRO A 397 -19.19 20.86 0.06
N GLN A 398 -18.87 19.73 0.66
CA GLN A 398 -19.80 18.64 0.92
C GLN A 398 -20.21 18.65 2.40
N TYR A 399 -21.38 18.11 2.71
CA TYR A 399 -21.73 17.78 4.08
C TYR A 399 -20.69 16.81 4.67
N ARG A 400 -20.56 16.86 6.00
CA ARG A 400 -19.68 15.95 6.70
C ARG A 400 -20.03 14.49 6.34
N HIS A 401 -19.03 13.73 5.92
CA HIS A 401 -19.18 12.30 5.69
C HIS A 401 -19.02 11.52 7.00
N ILE A 402 -19.32 10.24 6.97
CA ILE A 402 -19.16 9.32 8.10
C ILE A 402 -17.67 9.25 8.46
N ASN A 403 -17.30 9.65 9.68
CA ASN A 403 -15.90 9.70 10.12
C ASN A 403 -15.54 8.61 11.12
N ASN A 404 -16.49 8.10 11.88
CA ASN A 404 -16.23 7.15 12.95
C ASN A 404 -17.19 5.95 12.90
N PHE A 405 -16.86 4.90 13.65
CA PHE A 405 -17.67 3.67 13.68
C PHE A 405 -19.07 3.86 14.29
N GLN A 406 -19.27 4.84 15.15
CA GLN A 406 -20.60 5.14 15.69
C GLN A 406 -21.50 5.72 14.60
N GLU A 407 -21.00 6.72 13.87
CA GLU A 407 -21.71 7.28 12.72
C GLU A 407 -21.97 6.23 11.62
N LEU A 408 -21.00 5.31 11.40
CA LEU A 408 -21.16 4.20 10.45
C LEU A 408 -22.32 3.28 10.84
N ARG A 409 -22.40 2.91 12.11
CA ARG A 409 -23.51 2.11 12.65
C ARG A 409 -24.85 2.85 12.50
N ASP A 410 -24.87 4.14 12.90
CA ASP A 410 -26.09 4.94 12.92
C ASP A 410 -26.60 5.26 11.49
N SER A 411 -25.70 5.26 10.50
CA SER A 411 -26.05 5.42 9.08
C SER A 411 -26.75 4.19 8.48
N ASN A 412 -26.69 3.04 9.14
CA ASN A 412 -27.22 1.74 8.68
C ASN A 412 -26.73 1.32 7.27
N ILE A 413 -25.61 1.87 6.80
CA ILE A 413 -25.05 1.55 5.48
C ILE A 413 -24.45 0.15 5.47
N THR A 414 -24.65 -0.60 4.38
CA THR A 414 -24.06 -1.93 4.22
C THR A 414 -22.59 -1.82 3.80
N VAL A 415 -21.71 -2.51 4.55
CA VAL A 415 -20.28 -2.60 4.26
C VAL A 415 -20.01 -3.83 3.40
N THR A 416 -19.48 -3.64 2.20
CA THR A 416 -19.07 -4.74 1.33
C THR A 416 -17.63 -5.14 1.59
N CYS A 417 -17.37 -6.43 1.66
CA CYS A 417 -16.00 -6.99 1.77
C CYS A 417 -15.91 -8.32 1.03
N ASN A 418 -14.70 -8.76 0.71
CA ASN A 418 -14.49 -10.11 0.21
C ASN A 418 -14.34 -11.11 1.38
N HIS A 419 -14.49 -12.39 1.09
CA HIS A 419 -14.44 -13.45 2.10
C HIS A 419 -13.12 -13.47 2.89
N LEU A 420 -11.97 -13.30 2.21
CA LEU A 420 -10.66 -13.31 2.86
C LEU A 420 -10.49 -12.15 3.85
N ASN A 421 -10.91 -10.95 3.44
CA ASN A 421 -10.86 -9.77 4.29
C ASN A 421 -11.83 -9.86 5.46
N TYR A 422 -13.00 -10.45 5.25
CA TYR A 422 -13.94 -10.72 6.33
C TYR A 422 -13.34 -11.66 7.38
N MET A 423 -12.69 -12.73 6.95
CA MET A 423 -12.00 -13.64 7.87
C MET A 423 -10.88 -12.94 8.64
N THR A 424 -10.10 -12.09 7.96
CA THR A 424 -9.07 -11.27 8.61
C THR A 424 -9.67 -10.34 9.66
N MET A 425 -10.76 -9.65 9.34
CA MET A 425 -11.48 -8.79 10.29
C MET A 425 -11.96 -9.61 11.51
N LYS A 426 -12.56 -10.76 11.28
CA LYS A 426 -13.07 -11.66 12.34
C LYS A 426 -11.96 -12.17 13.25
N GLN A 427 -10.75 -12.43 12.71
CA GLN A 427 -9.61 -12.89 13.49
C GLN A 427 -8.94 -11.77 14.29
N GLN A 428 -8.93 -10.55 13.76
CA GLN A 428 -8.20 -9.43 14.34
C GLN A 428 -9.01 -8.58 15.31
N MET A 429 -10.33 -8.55 15.12
CA MET A 429 -11.24 -7.73 15.91
C MET A 429 -11.97 -8.54 16.97
N ASN A 430 -12.34 -7.87 18.04
CA ASN A 430 -13.27 -8.45 19.00
C ASN A 430 -14.64 -8.69 18.32
N PRO A 431 -15.21 -9.90 18.36
CA PRO A 431 -16.50 -10.21 17.76
C PRO A 431 -17.63 -9.28 18.23
N ALA A 432 -17.60 -8.87 19.51
CA ALA A 432 -18.58 -7.93 20.08
C ALA A 432 -18.46 -6.53 19.45
N PHE A 433 -17.25 -6.09 19.10
CA PHE A 433 -17.04 -4.82 18.37
C PHE A 433 -17.62 -4.91 16.96
N LEU A 434 -17.32 -6.00 16.25
CA LEU A 434 -17.75 -6.20 14.87
C LEU A 434 -19.29 -6.21 14.78
N SER A 435 -19.96 -6.98 15.62
CA SER A 435 -21.43 -7.04 15.68
C SER A 435 -22.07 -5.72 16.10
N LYS A 436 -21.42 -4.95 16.98
CA LYS A 436 -21.95 -3.68 17.49
C LYS A 436 -21.79 -2.52 16.49
N PHE A 437 -20.67 -2.43 15.81
CA PHE A 437 -20.31 -1.24 15.00
C PHE A 437 -20.41 -1.46 13.50
N ILE A 438 -20.35 -2.72 13.03
CA ILE A 438 -20.47 -3.07 11.60
C ILE A 438 -21.49 -4.22 11.48
N PRO A 439 -22.77 -4.00 11.84
CA PRO A 439 -23.76 -5.07 11.85
C PRO A 439 -24.12 -5.56 10.44
N ASN A 440 -24.05 -4.67 9.45
CA ASN A 440 -24.46 -4.94 8.08
C ASN A 440 -23.25 -5.19 7.18
N ILE A 441 -22.79 -6.44 7.12
CA ILE A 441 -21.69 -6.86 6.25
C ILE A 441 -22.26 -7.71 5.12
N TRP A 442 -21.93 -7.34 3.89
CA TRP A 442 -22.25 -8.12 2.69
C TRP A 442 -20.96 -8.67 2.06
N ILE A 443 -20.83 -10.00 2.04
CA ILE A 443 -19.67 -10.67 1.47
C ILE A 443 -19.91 -10.86 -0.02
N VAL A 444 -19.03 -10.26 -0.82
CA VAL A 444 -19.05 -10.29 -2.29
C VAL A 444 -17.72 -10.80 -2.85
N SER A 445 -17.70 -11.18 -4.11
CA SER A 445 -16.43 -11.51 -4.77
C SER A 445 -15.55 -10.27 -4.92
N SER A 446 -14.21 -10.45 -4.91
CA SER A 446 -13.26 -9.34 -5.11
C SER A 446 -13.50 -8.60 -6.43
N ARG A 447 -13.91 -9.31 -7.48
CA ARG A 447 -14.25 -8.73 -8.79
C ARG A 447 -15.49 -7.84 -8.72
N GLU A 448 -16.52 -8.31 -8.08
CA GLU A 448 -17.80 -7.59 -7.94
C GLU A 448 -17.59 -6.33 -7.08
N GLN A 449 -16.87 -6.46 -5.95
CA GLN A 449 -16.52 -5.32 -5.12
C GLN A 449 -15.72 -4.28 -5.91
N MET A 450 -14.72 -4.71 -6.68
CA MET A 450 -13.91 -3.81 -7.49
C MET A 450 -14.74 -3.12 -8.57
N LYS A 451 -15.67 -3.83 -9.21
CA LYS A 451 -16.60 -3.23 -10.18
C LYS A 451 -17.45 -2.13 -9.55
N MET A 452 -18.03 -2.39 -8.37
CA MET A 452 -18.81 -1.36 -7.63
C MET A 452 -17.96 -0.14 -7.27
N ILE A 453 -16.68 -0.35 -6.88
CA ILE A 453 -15.75 0.73 -6.56
C ILE A 453 -15.41 1.56 -7.81
N VAL A 454 -15.14 0.93 -8.94
CA VAL A 454 -14.85 1.61 -10.20
C VAL A 454 -16.07 2.38 -10.72
N ASP A 455 -17.25 1.80 -10.54
CA ASP A 455 -18.53 2.47 -10.88
C ASP A 455 -18.88 3.60 -9.89
N LEU A 456 -18.04 3.85 -8.87
CA LEU A 456 -18.27 4.84 -7.81
C LEU A 456 -19.65 4.72 -7.17
N ASN A 457 -20.11 3.49 -6.95
CA ASN A 457 -21.43 3.24 -6.39
C ASN A 457 -21.49 3.70 -4.92
N THR A 458 -22.27 4.72 -4.63
CA THR A 458 -22.43 5.33 -3.31
C THR A 458 -23.50 4.67 -2.43
N SER A 459 -24.10 3.57 -2.89
CA SER A 459 -25.10 2.84 -2.10
C SER A 459 -24.50 2.00 -0.97
N TYR A 460 -23.19 1.75 -1.03
CA TYR A 460 -22.47 0.88 -0.12
C TYR A 460 -21.22 1.56 0.44
N ALA A 461 -20.78 1.10 1.60
CA ALA A 461 -19.42 1.34 2.09
C ALA A 461 -18.53 0.16 1.67
N TYR A 462 -17.23 0.42 1.49
CA TYR A 462 -16.29 -0.56 0.96
C TYR A 462 -15.15 -0.80 1.94
N GLN A 463 -14.93 -2.05 2.30
CA GLN A 463 -13.71 -2.42 2.99
C GLN A 463 -12.56 -2.41 1.98
N THR A 464 -11.49 -1.68 2.29
CA THR A 464 -10.36 -1.45 1.40
C THR A 464 -9.04 -1.45 2.16
N PHE A 465 -7.93 -1.58 1.43
CA PHE A 465 -6.59 -1.48 2.00
C PHE A 465 -6.04 -0.05 1.92
N SER A 466 -5.13 0.28 2.83
CA SER A 466 -4.51 1.61 2.86
C SER A 466 -3.70 1.93 1.60
N TYR A 467 -3.08 0.93 0.97
CA TYR A 467 -2.33 1.13 -0.28
C TYR A 467 -3.25 1.43 -1.49
N ASN A 468 -4.56 1.17 -1.39
CA ASN A 468 -5.54 1.56 -2.42
C ASN A 468 -5.94 3.05 -2.34
N LYS A 469 -5.33 3.83 -1.45
CA LYS A 469 -5.60 5.27 -1.32
C LYS A 469 -5.48 5.98 -2.66
N ASP A 470 -4.46 5.67 -3.39
CA ASP A 470 -4.14 6.33 -4.64
C ASP A 470 -5.12 5.93 -5.76
N LEU A 471 -5.61 4.69 -5.76
CA LEU A 471 -6.67 4.25 -6.67
C LEU A 471 -7.94 5.11 -6.53
N PHE A 472 -8.43 5.34 -5.30
CA PHE A 472 -9.62 6.19 -5.10
C PHE A 472 -9.37 7.63 -5.50
N THR A 473 -8.18 8.16 -5.20
CA THR A 473 -7.80 9.51 -5.61
C THR A 473 -7.83 9.63 -7.12
N VAL A 474 -7.25 8.67 -7.82
CA VAL A 474 -7.19 8.66 -9.28
C VAL A 474 -8.55 8.43 -9.92
N LEU A 475 -9.34 7.45 -9.45
CA LEU A 475 -10.69 7.22 -9.96
C LEU A 475 -11.59 8.46 -9.86
N GLN A 476 -11.30 9.34 -8.90
CA GLN A 476 -12.09 10.55 -8.65
C GLN A 476 -11.41 11.84 -9.12
N MET A 477 -10.19 11.78 -9.70
CA MET A 477 -9.48 12.97 -10.20
C MET A 477 -10.25 13.71 -11.28
N HIS A 478 -10.98 12.98 -12.11
CA HIS A 478 -11.75 13.52 -13.23
C HIS A 478 -13.23 13.74 -12.91
N THR A 479 -13.65 13.48 -11.67
CA THR A 479 -15.02 13.73 -11.24
C THR A 479 -15.13 15.11 -10.61
N THR A 480 -16.21 15.82 -10.90
CA THR A 480 -16.48 17.15 -10.28
C THR A 480 -16.74 17.04 -8.78
N ARG A 481 -17.04 15.83 -8.31
CA ARG A 481 -17.42 15.53 -6.94
C ARG A 481 -16.73 14.26 -6.47
N ARG A 482 -16.18 14.28 -5.27
CA ARG A 482 -15.76 13.06 -4.60
C ARG A 482 -16.99 12.25 -4.20
N ALA A 483 -17.09 11.04 -4.75
CA ALA A 483 -18.18 10.10 -4.44
C ALA A 483 -17.88 9.26 -3.20
N LEU A 484 -16.62 8.82 -3.06
CA LEU A 484 -16.17 7.95 -1.98
C LEU A 484 -15.10 8.67 -1.14
N CYS A 485 -15.31 8.69 0.17
CA CYS A 485 -14.47 9.36 1.16
C CYS A 485 -13.88 8.35 2.14
N ARG A 486 -12.71 8.69 2.67
CA ARG A 486 -12.00 7.88 3.64
C ARG A 486 -11.72 8.70 4.91
N SER A 487 -11.97 8.12 6.08
CA SER A 487 -11.57 8.66 7.37
C SER A 487 -10.47 7.81 8.00
N GLN A 488 -9.56 8.45 8.72
CA GLN A 488 -8.54 7.74 9.51
C GLN A 488 -9.15 6.97 10.69
N ASP A 489 -10.24 7.44 11.23
CA ASP A 489 -10.94 6.82 12.37
C ASP A 489 -11.73 5.57 11.96
N LEU A 490 -11.92 5.34 10.66
CA LEU A 490 -12.53 4.12 10.11
C LEU A 490 -11.50 3.03 9.74
N ASN A 491 -10.31 3.07 10.33
CA ASN A 491 -9.36 1.98 10.22
C ASN A 491 -9.79 0.82 11.12
N VAL A 492 -10.14 -0.30 10.51
CA VAL A 492 -10.56 -1.54 11.18
C VAL A 492 -9.35 -2.17 11.89
N VAL A 493 -8.27 -2.34 11.15
CA VAL A 493 -7.00 -2.87 11.65
C VAL A 493 -5.87 -2.13 10.95
N SER A 494 -4.85 -1.70 11.71
CA SER A 494 -3.66 -1.04 11.17
C SER A 494 -2.39 -1.83 11.51
N GLY A 495 -1.34 -1.63 10.70
CA GLY A 495 -0.06 -2.30 10.92
C GLY A 495 -0.08 -3.79 10.57
N ILE A 496 -0.90 -4.23 9.62
CA ILE A 496 -0.95 -5.62 9.18
C ILE A 496 0.17 -5.86 8.17
N ALA A 497 0.94 -6.93 8.36
CA ALA A 497 1.91 -7.37 7.37
C ALA A 497 1.21 -7.94 6.14
N TYR A 498 1.57 -7.42 4.97
CA TYR A 498 1.21 -7.96 3.68
C TYR A 498 2.41 -8.71 3.12
N THR A 499 2.29 -10.03 2.95
CA THR A 499 3.41 -10.91 2.61
C THR A 499 3.15 -11.65 1.31
N ALA A 500 4.22 -11.99 0.59
CA ALA A 500 4.17 -12.89 -0.54
C ALA A 500 3.77 -14.29 -0.09
N VAL A 501 3.02 -14.99 -0.94
CA VAL A 501 2.68 -16.39 -0.70
C VAL A 501 3.65 -17.27 -1.46
N LEU A 502 4.29 -18.17 -0.75
CA LEU A 502 5.20 -19.16 -1.30
C LEU A 502 4.85 -20.56 -0.76
N GLU A 503 5.21 -21.57 -1.53
CA GLU A 503 5.18 -22.95 -1.06
C GLU A 503 6.11 -23.13 0.14
N LYS A 504 5.79 -24.09 0.99
CA LYS A 504 6.66 -24.51 2.09
C LYS A 504 8.02 -24.96 1.53
N ASN A 505 9.10 -24.44 2.11
CA ASN A 505 10.47 -24.71 1.64
C ASN A 505 10.78 -24.23 0.20
N SER A 506 10.09 -23.19 -0.28
CA SER A 506 10.36 -22.59 -1.60
C SER A 506 11.83 -22.13 -1.70
N ILE A 507 12.47 -22.48 -2.81
CA ILE A 507 13.84 -22.01 -3.14
C ILE A 507 13.92 -20.50 -3.33
N TYR A 508 12.78 -19.86 -3.59
CA TYR A 508 12.65 -18.43 -3.81
C TYR A 508 12.46 -17.64 -2.50
N ALA A 509 12.26 -18.32 -1.35
CA ALA A 509 11.93 -17.65 -0.10
C ALA A 509 13.03 -16.69 0.36
N LEU A 510 14.29 -17.16 0.42
CA LEU A 510 15.42 -16.36 0.86
C LEU A 510 15.75 -15.21 -0.11
N PRO A 511 15.90 -15.43 -1.43
CA PRO A 511 16.17 -14.34 -2.37
C PRO A 511 15.02 -13.32 -2.45
N LEU A 512 13.77 -13.75 -2.37
CA LEU A 512 12.63 -12.85 -2.38
C LEU A 512 12.57 -12.01 -1.08
N HIS A 513 12.91 -12.61 0.07
CA HIS A 513 12.99 -11.88 1.33
C HIS A 513 14.06 -10.77 1.29
N ASP A 514 15.27 -11.10 0.81
CA ASP A 514 16.36 -10.13 0.65
C ASP A 514 15.98 -9.01 -0.34
N TYR A 515 15.37 -9.38 -1.45
CA TYR A 515 14.89 -8.45 -2.46
C TYR A 515 13.81 -7.51 -1.93
N THR A 516 12.79 -8.03 -1.26
CA THR A 516 11.67 -7.21 -0.78
C THR A 516 12.11 -6.22 0.29
N LEU A 517 13.05 -6.58 1.17
CA LEU A 517 13.63 -5.64 2.14
C LEU A 517 14.36 -4.48 1.44
N GLN A 518 15.13 -4.77 0.39
CA GLN A 518 15.83 -3.74 -0.39
C GLN A 518 14.84 -2.83 -1.13
N VAL A 519 13.80 -3.40 -1.74
CA VAL A 519 12.75 -2.68 -2.45
C VAL A 519 11.95 -1.77 -1.52
N LEU A 520 11.60 -2.27 -0.33
CA LEU A 520 10.89 -1.49 0.70
C LEU A 520 11.75 -0.32 1.19
N SER A 521 13.04 -0.57 1.48
CA SER A 521 13.97 0.47 1.95
C SER A 521 14.25 1.53 0.89
N ALA A 522 14.26 1.16 -0.39
CA ALA A 522 14.45 2.07 -1.51
C ALA A 522 13.18 2.84 -1.93
N GLY A 523 12.01 2.50 -1.36
CA GLY A 523 10.74 3.13 -1.71
C GLY A 523 10.19 2.77 -3.09
N LEU A 524 10.74 1.76 -3.77
CA LEU A 524 10.34 1.35 -5.13
C LEU A 524 8.89 0.86 -5.21
N VAL A 525 8.34 0.37 -4.10
CA VAL A 525 6.93 -0.05 -4.02
C VAL A 525 5.99 1.12 -4.37
N TYR A 526 6.30 2.33 -3.89
CA TYR A 526 5.51 3.54 -4.20
C TYR A 526 5.65 3.93 -5.66
N HIS A 527 6.87 3.85 -6.20
CA HIS A 527 7.14 4.16 -7.61
C HIS A 527 6.32 3.24 -8.55
N TRP A 528 6.35 1.92 -8.34
CA TRP A 528 5.56 0.98 -9.12
C TRP A 528 4.06 1.13 -8.88
N GLY A 529 3.64 1.57 -7.69
CA GLY A 529 2.26 1.92 -7.41
C GLY A 529 1.77 3.06 -8.32
N ASP A 530 2.53 4.15 -8.36
CA ASP A 530 2.22 5.31 -9.21
C ASP A 530 2.29 4.99 -10.71
N GLU A 531 3.25 4.17 -11.12
CA GLU A 531 3.36 3.69 -12.51
C GLU A 531 2.15 2.84 -12.91
N ALA A 532 1.77 1.88 -12.07
CA ALA A 532 0.61 1.03 -12.31
C ALA A 532 -0.69 1.83 -12.43
N ILE A 533 -0.85 2.87 -11.63
CA ILE A 533 -2.00 3.77 -11.69
C ILE A 533 -2.00 4.55 -13.01
N ARG A 534 -0.85 5.11 -13.43
CA ARG A 534 -0.75 5.79 -14.73
C ARG A 534 -1.06 4.86 -15.91
N GLU A 535 -0.55 3.63 -15.88
CA GLU A 535 -0.86 2.62 -16.88
C GLU A 535 -2.35 2.26 -16.89
N LEU A 536 -2.96 2.09 -15.73
CA LEU A 536 -4.37 1.79 -15.58
C LEU A 536 -5.26 2.86 -16.22
N ILE A 537 -4.90 4.13 -16.03
CA ILE A 537 -5.61 5.28 -16.65
C ILE A 537 -5.39 5.29 -18.15
N SER A 538 -4.13 5.12 -18.61
CA SER A 538 -3.78 5.24 -20.03
C SER A 538 -4.38 4.15 -20.91
N THR A 539 -4.64 2.98 -20.35
CA THR A 539 -5.12 1.81 -21.12
C THR A 539 -6.62 1.76 -21.36
N GLN A 540 -7.36 2.77 -20.91
CA GLN A 540 -8.80 2.94 -21.17
C GLN A 540 -9.69 1.71 -20.89
N LYS A 541 -9.14 0.70 -20.22
CA LYS A 541 -9.90 -0.52 -19.94
C LYS A 541 -11.02 -0.31 -18.92
N TYR A 542 -10.96 0.80 -18.21
CA TYR A 542 -12.06 1.34 -17.43
C TYR A 542 -12.80 2.40 -18.25
N THR A 543 -13.34 1.98 -19.39
CA THR A 543 -14.16 2.79 -20.30
C THR A 543 -15.41 3.39 -19.65
N GLN A 544 -15.69 3.05 -18.41
CA GLN A 544 -16.68 3.75 -17.61
C GLN A 544 -16.15 5.07 -17.03
N LEU A 545 -14.82 5.24 -16.95
CA LEU A 545 -14.24 6.57 -16.69
C LEU A 545 -14.52 7.56 -17.83
N GLU A 546 -14.70 7.10 -19.08
CA GLU A 546 -15.20 7.93 -20.19
C GLU A 546 -16.68 8.27 -20.06
N LYS A 547 -17.48 7.44 -19.37
CA LYS A 547 -18.91 7.71 -19.14
C LYS A 547 -19.17 8.59 -17.93
N LEU A 548 -18.20 8.70 -17.01
CA LEU A 548 -18.21 9.78 -16.05
C LEU A 548 -17.96 11.05 -16.85
N PRO A 549 -18.88 12.02 -16.85
CA PRO A 549 -18.65 13.26 -17.57
C PRO A 549 -17.32 13.82 -17.10
N ILE A 550 -16.32 13.79 -17.99
CA ILE A 550 -15.04 14.47 -17.76
C ILE A 550 -15.40 15.96 -17.77
N VAL A 551 -15.89 16.43 -16.66
CA VAL A 551 -16.07 17.85 -16.45
C VAL A 551 -14.75 18.43 -15.97
N ILE A 552 -13.70 18.24 -16.79
CA ILE A 552 -12.61 19.18 -16.87
C ILE A 552 -13.16 20.37 -17.66
N GLY A 553 -14.05 21.07 -17.07
CA GLY A 553 -14.65 22.24 -17.68
C GLY A 553 -15.25 23.06 -16.56
N TYR A 554 -14.97 24.34 -16.60
CA TYR A 554 -15.71 25.31 -15.82
C TYR A 554 -17.20 25.07 -16.04
N GLN A 555 -17.92 24.61 -15.03
CA GLN A 555 -19.38 24.58 -15.12
C GLN A 555 -19.84 26.01 -15.13
N ALA A 556 -20.41 26.42 -16.27
CA ALA A 556 -21.06 27.72 -16.34
C ALA A 556 -22.13 27.83 -15.25
N LEU A 557 -22.11 28.92 -14.50
CA LEU A 557 -23.09 29.20 -13.46
C LEU A 557 -24.48 29.26 -14.09
N LYS A 558 -25.41 28.54 -13.53
CA LYS A 558 -26.81 28.50 -13.99
C LYS A 558 -27.65 29.48 -13.17
N LEU A 559 -28.76 29.95 -13.72
CA LEU A 559 -29.71 30.80 -13.00
C LEU A 559 -30.09 30.33 -11.59
N PRO A 560 -30.29 29.03 -11.33
CA PRO A 560 -30.53 28.53 -9.98
C PRO A 560 -29.40 28.78 -8.97
N ASP A 561 -28.15 28.92 -9.42
CA ASP A 561 -27.00 29.14 -8.54
C ASP A 561 -27.02 30.55 -7.92
N TYR A 562 -27.75 31.48 -8.53
CA TYR A 562 -27.98 32.87 -8.04
C TYR A 562 -29.24 33.01 -7.20
N LYS A 563 -29.88 31.93 -6.76
CA LYS A 563 -31.13 31.94 -6.02
C LYS A 563 -31.11 32.87 -4.80
N VAL A 564 -30.00 32.91 -4.07
CA VAL A 564 -29.80 33.81 -2.92
C VAL A 564 -29.79 35.27 -3.35
N CYS A 565 -29.11 35.60 -4.45
CA CYS A 565 -29.05 36.97 -4.98
C CYS A 565 -30.44 37.45 -5.45
N TRP A 566 -31.22 36.58 -6.08
CA TRP A 566 -32.59 36.89 -6.50
C TRP A 566 -33.50 37.14 -5.29
N VAL A 567 -33.38 36.34 -4.21
CA VAL A 567 -34.15 36.55 -3.00
C VAL A 567 -33.83 37.89 -2.35
N ILE A 568 -32.53 38.25 -2.26
CA ILE A 568 -32.10 39.54 -1.70
C ILE A 568 -32.65 40.71 -2.56
N LEU A 569 -32.58 40.59 -3.89
CA LEU A 569 -33.08 41.59 -4.80
C LEU A 569 -34.61 41.79 -4.67
N LEU A 570 -35.37 40.70 -4.58
CA LEU A 570 -36.81 40.73 -4.38
C LEU A 570 -37.20 41.37 -3.05
N ILE A 571 -36.51 41.03 -1.96
CA ILE A 571 -36.76 41.64 -0.64
C ILE A 571 -36.44 43.14 -0.68
N GLY A 572 -35.29 43.52 -1.26
CA GLY A 572 -34.91 44.92 -1.42
C GLY A 572 -35.90 45.71 -2.26
N GLY A 573 -36.34 45.13 -3.38
CA GLY A 573 -37.36 45.72 -4.25
C GLY A 573 -38.71 45.89 -3.54
N ALA A 574 -39.16 44.90 -2.80
CA ALA A 574 -40.39 44.96 -2.02
C ALA A 574 -40.34 46.04 -0.91
N LEU A 575 -39.22 46.16 -0.21
CA LEU A 575 -39.01 47.22 0.77
C LEU A 575 -39.02 48.62 0.13
N ALA A 576 -38.34 48.80 -0.98
CA ALA A 576 -38.31 50.04 -1.74
C ALA A 576 -39.74 50.45 -2.20
N PHE A 577 -40.51 49.48 -2.69
CA PHE A 577 -41.89 49.68 -3.12
C PHE A 577 -42.82 50.07 -1.94
N CYS A 578 -42.65 49.44 -0.78
CA CYS A 578 -43.39 49.81 0.44
C CYS A 578 -43.08 51.25 0.89
N VAL A 579 -41.79 51.65 0.84
CA VAL A 579 -41.37 53.01 1.17
C VAL A 579 -41.97 54.02 0.17
N PHE A 580 -41.92 53.71 -1.12
CA PHE A 580 -42.51 54.55 -2.17
C PHE A 580 -44.02 54.75 -1.97
N ILE A 581 -44.78 53.69 -1.70
CA ILE A 581 -46.19 53.78 -1.37
C ILE A 581 -46.40 54.68 -0.15
N GLY A 582 -45.60 54.49 0.91
CA GLY A 582 -45.65 55.33 2.10
C GLY A 582 -45.41 56.82 1.80
N GLU A 583 -44.44 57.14 0.96
CA GLU A 583 -44.17 58.52 0.50
C GLU A 583 -45.33 59.11 -0.28
N VAL A 584 -45.91 58.35 -1.20
CA VAL A 584 -47.08 58.79 -1.97
C VAL A 584 -48.27 59.05 -1.09
N VAL A 585 -48.58 58.17 -0.14
CA VAL A 585 -49.67 58.34 0.83
C VAL A 585 -49.46 59.55 1.71
N VAL A 586 -48.24 59.74 2.27
CA VAL A 586 -47.89 60.91 3.06
C VAL A 586 -47.95 62.18 2.26
N GLY A 587 -47.53 62.16 0.97
CA GLY A 587 -47.63 63.27 0.01
C GLY A 587 -49.09 63.63 -0.26
N TRP A 588 -49.95 62.62 -0.44
CA TRP A 588 -51.40 62.82 -0.69
C TRP A 588 -52.10 63.45 0.56
N ILE A 589 -51.81 62.90 1.78
CA ILE A 589 -52.36 63.45 3.01
C ILE A 589 -51.88 64.88 3.26
N LYS A 590 -50.61 65.22 2.95
CA LYS A 590 -50.14 66.62 3.04
C LYS A 590 -50.83 67.55 2.08
N ARG A 591 -51.11 67.13 0.85
CA ARG A 591 -51.87 67.93 -0.10
C ARG A 591 -53.30 68.19 0.38
N GLU A 592 -53.98 67.17 0.91
CA GLU A 592 -55.34 67.34 1.43
C GLU A 592 -55.37 68.26 2.65
N ARG A 593 -54.32 68.27 3.50
CA ARG A 593 -54.19 69.18 4.65
C ARG A 593 -53.84 70.63 4.25
N LEU A 594 -53.30 70.88 3.06
CA LEU A 594 -52.97 72.19 2.52
C LEU A 594 -54.13 72.76 1.66
N SER A 595 -55.07 71.90 1.29
CA SER A 595 -56.29 72.32 0.53
C SER A 595 -57.49 72.57 1.45
N LYS A 596 -57.35 72.28 2.77
CA LYS A 596 -58.29 72.74 3.81
C LYS A 596 -57.66 73.89 4.57
#